data_50d4ae069ac8ac759bacab29fb827432
#
_entry.id   50d4ae069ac8ac759bacab29fb827432
#
_cell.length_a   1.000
_cell.length_b   1.000
_cell.length_c   1.000
_cell.angle_alpha   90.00
_cell.angle_beta   90.00
_cell.angle_gamma   90.00
#
_symmetry.space_group_name_H-M   'P 1'
#
loop_
_entity.id
_entity.type
_entity.pdbx_description
1 polymer ?
#
loop_
_entity_poly.entity_id
_entity_poly.type
_entity_poly.pdbx_seq_one_letter_code
_entity_poly.pdbx_strand_id
1 'polypeptide(L)'
;MGITSEDVGRSLSNSPQLTFEITDACNLKCEYCGYGKSYSDNDERKSTRLSPQRAKVLLDYLSSLWRSELNVSHNQNVYISIYGGEPLVNVSFTKEIISYVEELDCPSRSFTFDMVTNGILLDHRGMQSITEALNSDSSRRIQRLIIKS
;
A
#
# COMPACT_ATOMS: atom_id res chain seq x y z
N MET A 1 14.78 -30.09 -3.91
CA MET A 1 13.97 -29.56 -2.79
C MET A 1 12.95 -28.59 -3.41
N GLY A 2 11.68 -28.72 -3.12
CA GLY A 2 10.63 -27.82 -3.60
C GLY A 2 10.25 -26.80 -2.52
N ILE A 3 9.73 -25.63 -2.94
CA ILE A 3 9.18 -24.61 -2.03
C ILE A 3 7.89 -25.17 -1.42
N THR A 4 7.75 -25.09 -0.10
CA THR A 4 6.57 -25.55 0.64
C THR A 4 5.63 -24.37 0.94
N SER A 5 4.38 -24.65 1.31
CA SER A 5 3.44 -23.62 1.78
C SER A 5 3.94 -22.96 3.07
N GLU A 6 4.67 -23.65 3.91
CA GLU A 6 5.29 -23.07 5.12
C GLU A 6 6.39 -22.07 4.75
N ASP A 7 7.24 -22.38 3.75
CA ASP A 7 8.26 -21.44 3.28
C ASP A 7 7.64 -20.13 2.74
N VAL A 8 6.53 -20.26 2.01
CA VAL A 8 5.78 -19.10 1.52
C VAL A 8 5.18 -18.29 2.69
N GLY A 9 4.52 -18.99 3.63
CA GLY A 9 3.95 -18.35 4.82
C GLY A 9 5.01 -17.64 5.65
N ARG A 10 6.18 -18.25 5.86
CA ARG A 10 7.32 -17.65 6.57
C ARG A 10 7.85 -16.41 5.86
N SER A 11 7.96 -16.46 4.53
CA SER A 11 8.41 -15.30 3.74
C SER A 11 7.42 -14.14 3.83
N LEU A 12 6.13 -14.41 3.70
CA LEU A 12 5.08 -13.39 3.78
C LEU A 12 4.98 -12.78 5.19
N SER A 13 5.06 -13.62 6.24
CA SER A 13 4.95 -13.13 7.62
C SER A 13 6.12 -12.23 8.04
N ASN A 14 7.26 -12.34 7.37
CA ASN A 14 8.48 -11.57 7.67
C ASN A 14 8.83 -10.55 6.59
N SER A 15 7.96 -10.31 5.63
CA SER A 15 8.17 -9.30 4.59
C SER A 15 8.13 -7.89 5.22
N PRO A 16 9.15 -7.06 4.96
CA PRO A 16 9.21 -5.69 5.49
C PRO A 16 8.36 -4.71 4.69
N GLN A 17 7.88 -5.10 3.51
CA GLN A 17 7.16 -4.22 2.60
C GLN A 17 6.01 -4.92 1.89
N LEU A 18 4.92 -4.19 1.74
CA LEU A 18 3.75 -4.55 0.95
C LEU A 18 3.45 -3.39 -0.02
N THR A 19 3.42 -3.66 -1.31
CA THR A 19 3.10 -2.66 -2.32
C THR A 19 1.72 -2.91 -2.91
N PHE A 20 0.85 -1.92 -2.85
CA PHE A 20 -0.44 -1.92 -3.55
C PHE A 20 -0.35 -1.06 -4.80
N GLU A 21 -0.49 -1.69 -5.96
CA GLU A 21 -0.77 -0.98 -7.20
C GLU A 21 -2.27 -0.71 -7.26
N ILE A 22 -2.66 0.52 -6.91
CA ILE A 22 -4.07 0.86 -6.66
C ILE A 22 -4.84 1.32 -7.90
N THR A 23 -4.14 1.69 -8.96
CA THR A 23 -4.71 2.09 -10.24
C THR A 23 -3.64 2.16 -11.32
N ASP A 24 -3.99 1.85 -12.54
CA ASP A 24 -3.20 2.15 -13.74
C ASP A 24 -3.54 3.52 -14.36
N ALA A 25 -4.61 4.19 -13.88
CA ALA A 25 -4.97 5.54 -14.32
C ALA A 25 -3.92 6.57 -13.88
N CYS A 26 -3.64 7.54 -14.74
CA CYS A 26 -2.75 8.67 -14.45
C CYS A 26 -3.21 9.92 -15.19
N ASN A 27 -3.00 11.07 -14.60
CA ASN A 27 -3.25 12.39 -15.18
C ASN A 27 -2.11 12.89 -16.08
N LEU A 28 -1.00 12.13 -16.20
CA LEU A 28 0.13 12.40 -17.08
C LEU A 28 0.35 11.28 -18.10
N LYS A 29 1.12 11.62 -19.16
CA LYS A 29 1.58 10.71 -20.22
C LYS A 29 3.09 10.84 -20.40
N CYS A 30 3.87 10.55 -19.36
CA CYS A 30 5.31 10.65 -19.39
C CYS A 30 5.91 9.66 -20.40
N GLU A 31 6.85 10.11 -21.21
CA GLU A 31 7.48 9.26 -22.25
C GLU A 31 8.28 8.10 -21.66
N TYR A 32 8.91 8.29 -20.49
CA TYR A 32 9.70 7.29 -19.79
C TYR A 32 8.90 6.39 -18.84
N CYS A 33 7.57 6.51 -18.82
CA CYS A 33 6.73 5.79 -17.90
C CYS A 33 6.65 4.30 -18.27
N GLY A 34 6.82 3.41 -17.29
CA GLY A 34 6.68 1.96 -17.47
C GLY A 34 5.30 1.51 -17.99
N TYR A 35 4.26 2.34 -17.80
CA TYR A 35 2.93 2.18 -18.42
C TYR A 35 2.81 2.94 -19.76
N GLY A 36 3.90 3.46 -20.29
CA GLY A 36 3.91 4.29 -21.49
C GLY A 36 4.13 3.50 -22.77
N LYS A 37 4.05 4.23 -23.91
CA LYS A 37 4.20 3.68 -25.25
C LYS A 37 5.58 3.05 -25.54
N SER A 38 6.60 3.35 -24.73
CA SER A 38 7.96 2.84 -24.91
C SER A 38 8.12 1.38 -24.48
N TYR A 39 7.13 0.81 -23.82
CA TYR A 39 7.10 -0.59 -23.38
C TYR A 39 5.98 -1.30 -24.14
N SER A 40 6.32 -1.87 -25.28
CA SER A 40 5.39 -2.53 -26.21
C SER A 40 4.68 -3.76 -25.61
N ASP A 41 5.22 -4.32 -24.54
CA ASP A 41 4.72 -5.53 -23.89
C ASP A 41 3.77 -5.23 -22.72
N ASN A 42 3.56 -3.96 -22.39
CA ASN A 42 2.63 -3.56 -21.35
C ASN A 42 1.24 -3.32 -21.93
N ASP A 43 0.24 -3.88 -21.27
CA ASP A 43 -1.15 -3.64 -21.56
C ASP A 43 -1.46 -2.13 -21.54
N GLU A 44 -2.31 -1.70 -22.48
CA GLU A 44 -2.82 -0.34 -22.45
C GLU A 44 -3.51 -0.04 -21.11
N ARG A 45 -3.29 1.15 -20.55
CA ARG A 45 -3.96 1.61 -19.35
C ARG A 45 -5.47 1.58 -19.53
N LYS A 46 -6.15 0.82 -18.69
CA LYS A 46 -7.62 0.63 -18.73
C LYS A 46 -8.35 1.46 -17.68
N SER A 47 -7.63 2.30 -16.93
CA SER A 47 -8.15 3.04 -15.78
C SER A 47 -8.77 2.12 -14.73
N THR A 48 -8.18 0.95 -14.54
CA THR A 48 -8.58 -0.02 -13.54
C THR A 48 -8.27 0.50 -12.14
N ARG A 49 -8.99 0.00 -11.17
CA ARG A 49 -8.79 0.33 -9.75
C ARG A 49 -8.81 -0.92 -8.91
N LEU A 50 -7.84 -1.04 -8.02
CA LEU A 50 -7.90 -2.05 -6.97
C LEU A 50 -9.03 -1.70 -6.00
N SER A 51 -9.90 -2.66 -5.69
CA SER A 51 -10.93 -2.42 -4.68
C SER A 51 -10.34 -2.54 -3.26
N PRO A 52 -10.75 -1.67 -2.33
CA PRO A 52 -10.33 -1.77 -0.93
C PRO A 52 -10.65 -3.14 -0.31
N GLN A 53 -11.76 -3.76 -0.70
CA GLN A 53 -12.17 -5.07 -0.19
C GLN A 53 -11.15 -6.17 -0.51
N ARG A 54 -10.56 -6.15 -1.72
CA ARG A 54 -9.50 -7.11 -2.08
C ARG A 54 -8.23 -6.89 -1.27
N ALA A 55 -7.86 -5.62 -1.05
CA ALA A 55 -6.72 -5.27 -0.22
C ALA A 55 -6.94 -5.69 1.24
N LYS A 56 -8.14 -5.51 1.78
CA LYS A 56 -8.51 -5.95 3.15
C LYS A 56 -8.38 -7.45 3.31
N VAL A 57 -8.86 -8.25 2.36
CA VAL A 57 -8.69 -9.71 2.40
C VAL A 57 -7.21 -10.11 2.49
N LEU A 58 -6.33 -9.45 1.73
CA LEU A 58 -4.90 -9.69 1.83
C LEU A 58 -4.34 -9.26 3.19
N LEU A 59 -4.75 -8.11 3.70
CA LEU A 59 -4.31 -7.60 5.00
C LEU A 59 -4.77 -8.50 6.15
N ASP A 60 -5.98 -9.05 6.09
CA ASP A 60 -6.48 -10.02 7.07
C ASP A 60 -5.64 -11.30 7.07
N TYR A 61 -5.32 -11.81 5.88
CA TYR A 61 -4.46 -12.96 5.74
C TYR A 61 -3.06 -12.69 6.31
N LEU A 62 -2.44 -11.56 5.97
CA LEU A 62 -1.15 -11.16 6.51
C LEU A 62 -1.20 -10.94 8.02
N SER A 63 -2.26 -10.33 8.54
CA SER A 63 -2.48 -10.16 9.98
C SER A 63 -2.50 -11.52 10.70
N SER A 64 -3.12 -12.54 10.13
CA SER A 64 -3.10 -13.89 10.67
C SER A 64 -1.69 -14.49 10.71
N LEU A 65 -0.90 -14.27 9.65
CA LEU A 65 0.49 -14.73 9.59
C LEU A 65 1.38 -13.97 10.59
N TRP A 66 1.19 -12.67 10.76
CA TRP A 66 1.95 -11.85 11.72
C TRP A 66 1.70 -12.27 13.18
N ARG A 67 0.56 -12.89 13.46
CA ARG A 67 0.22 -13.46 14.79
C ARG A 67 0.63 -14.91 14.95
N SER A 68 1.09 -15.56 13.87
CA SER A 68 1.50 -16.96 13.88
C SER A 68 2.96 -17.14 14.31
N GLU A 69 3.35 -18.39 14.60
CA GLU A 69 4.74 -18.77 14.90
C GLU A 69 5.70 -18.62 13.71
N LEU A 70 5.17 -18.41 12.51
CA LEU A 70 5.98 -18.14 11.31
C LEU A 70 6.60 -16.73 11.35
N ASN A 71 6.04 -15.83 12.15
CA ASN A 71 6.56 -14.49 12.34
C ASN A 71 7.71 -14.47 13.35
N VAL A 72 8.92 -14.30 12.87
CA VAL A 72 10.12 -14.12 13.70
C VAL A 72 10.61 -12.66 13.74
N SER A 73 9.91 -11.78 13.03
CA SER A 73 10.25 -10.35 12.89
C SER A 73 9.40 -9.48 13.83
N HIS A 74 9.41 -9.84 15.13
CA HIS A 74 8.63 -9.11 16.14
C HIS A 74 9.06 -7.63 16.24
N ASN A 75 8.06 -6.75 16.39
CA ASN A 75 8.24 -5.30 16.51
C ASN A 75 8.89 -4.61 15.30
N GLN A 76 8.95 -5.29 14.15
CA GLN A 76 9.40 -4.65 12.92
C GLN A 76 8.29 -3.80 12.29
N ASN A 77 8.71 -2.69 11.70
CA ASN A 77 7.84 -1.84 10.91
C ASN A 77 7.58 -2.47 9.54
N VAL A 78 6.35 -2.42 9.07
CA VAL A 78 5.95 -2.82 7.72
C VAL A 78 5.67 -1.57 6.89
N TYR A 79 6.36 -1.45 5.77
CA TYR A 79 6.09 -0.39 4.80
C TYR A 79 4.91 -0.80 3.92
N ILE A 80 3.88 0.05 3.87
CA ILE A 80 2.75 -0.10 2.95
C ILE A 80 2.91 0.95 1.87
N SER A 81 3.40 0.52 0.71
CA SER A 81 3.66 1.40 -0.43
C SER A 81 2.43 1.50 -1.31
N ILE A 82 1.95 2.70 -1.53
CA ILE A 82 0.86 3.01 -2.45
C ILE A 82 1.48 3.44 -3.78
N TYR A 83 1.20 2.67 -4.80
CA TYR A 83 1.79 2.80 -6.13
C TYR A 83 0.72 2.74 -7.24
N GLY A 84 1.14 2.98 -8.48
CA GLY A 84 0.30 2.85 -9.67
C GLY A 84 0.60 3.91 -10.72
N GLY A 85 -0.35 4.19 -11.60
CA GLY A 85 -0.24 5.29 -12.56
C GLY A 85 -0.06 6.63 -11.83
N GLU A 86 -1.13 7.10 -11.18
CA GLU A 86 -1.10 8.21 -10.23
C GLU A 86 -2.02 7.87 -9.03
N PRO A 87 -1.47 7.55 -7.87
CA PRO A 87 -2.27 7.14 -6.72
C PRO A 87 -3.27 8.19 -6.24
N LEU A 88 -2.98 9.47 -6.40
CA LEU A 88 -3.88 10.56 -6.01
C LEU A 88 -5.19 10.59 -6.82
N VAL A 89 -5.26 9.90 -7.95
CA VAL A 89 -6.53 9.66 -8.68
C VAL A 89 -7.47 8.73 -7.90
N ASN A 90 -6.95 7.96 -6.94
CA ASN A 90 -7.70 7.02 -6.12
C ASN A 90 -7.46 7.22 -4.61
N VAL A 91 -7.50 8.46 -4.15
CA VAL A 91 -7.26 8.83 -2.73
C VAL A 91 -8.19 8.10 -1.76
N SER A 92 -9.43 7.82 -2.18
CA SER A 92 -10.40 7.10 -1.34
C SER A 92 -9.90 5.71 -0.92
N PHE A 93 -9.21 4.99 -1.81
CA PHE A 93 -8.57 3.72 -1.48
C PHE A 93 -7.55 3.88 -0.36
N THR A 94 -6.64 4.84 -0.52
CA THR A 94 -5.58 5.10 0.46
C THR A 94 -6.14 5.39 1.84
N LYS A 95 -7.16 6.26 1.93
CA LYS A 95 -7.84 6.57 3.20
C LYS A 95 -8.46 5.34 3.84
N GLU A 96 -9.18 4.56 3.06
CA GLU A 96 -9.87 3.38 3.55
C GLU A 96 -8.89 2.32 4.07
N ILE A 97 -7.73 2.17 3.40
CA ILE A 97 -6.71 1.22 3.83
C ILE A 97 -5.95 1.73 5.05
N ILE A 98 -5.67 3.03 5.15
CA ILE A 98 -5.10 3.62 6.37
C ILE A 98 -6.00 3.31 7.57
N SER A 99 -7.28 3.68 7.51
CA SER A 99 -8.24 3.42 8.60
C SER A 99 -8.34 1.93 8.92
N TYR A 100 -8.35 1.07 7.90
CA TYR A 100 -8.42 -0.37 8.10
C TYR A 100 -7.20 -0.95 8.83
N VAL A 101 -5.99 -0.50 8.46
CA VAL A 101 -4.73 -0.94 9.10
C VAL A 101 -4.65 -0.49 10.56
N GLU A 102 -5.22 0.67 10.90
CA GLU A 102 -5.32 1.14 12.29
C GLU A 102 -6.18 0.21 13.17
N GLU A 103 -7.22 -0.38 12.59
CA GLU A 103 -8.14 -1.29 13.28
C GLU A 103 -7.65 -2.75 13.30
N LEU A 104 -6.62 -3.10 12.51
CA LEU A 104 -6.11 -4.47 12.46
C LEU A 104 -5.60 -4.92 13.84
N ASP A 105 -6.01 -6.11 14.28
CA ASP A 105 -5.46 -6.76 15.46
C ASP A 105 -4.07 -7.33 15.18
N CYS A 106 -3.06 -6.48 15.27
CA CYS A 106 -1.67 -6.85 15.02
C CYS A 106 -0.70 -6.09 15.95
N PRO A 107 -0.70 -6.41 17.26
CA PRO A 107 0.06 -5.63 18.25
C PRO A 107 1.58 -5.66 18.07
N SER A 108 2.10 -6.68 17.34
CA SER A 108 3.53 -6.86 17.10
C SER A 108 4.07 -6.11 15.88
N ARG A 109 3.24 -5.30 15.22
CA ARG A 109 3.65 -4.55 14.01
C ARG A 109 3.31 -3.08 14.14
N SER A 110 4.20 -2.25 13.63
CA SER A 110 3.94 -0.86 13.28
C SER A 110 3.94 -0.71 11.77
N PHE A 111 3.33 0.36 11.27
CA PHE A 111 3.17 0.58 9.84
C PHE A 111 3.69 1.95 9.43
N THR A 112 4.28 2.03 8.26
CA THR A 112 4.63 3.28 7.59
C THR A 112 4.02 3.25 6.21
N PHE A 113 3.18 4.22 5.90
CA PHE A 113 2.68 4.39 4.55
C PHE A 113 3.66 5.23 3.73
N ASP A 114 3.95 4.80 2.50
CA ASP A 114 4.61 5.64 1.51
C ASP A 114 3.83 5.64 0.21
N MET A 115 3.91 6.76 -0.50
CA MET A 115 3.22 6.97 -1.76
C MET A 115 4.18 7.59 -2.77
N VAL A 116 4.20 7.04 -3.98
CA VAL A 116 4.90 7.63 -5.12
C VAL A 116 3.89 8.35 -5.99
N THR A 117 4.03 9.66 -6.15
CA THR A 117 3.09 10.51 -6.90
C THR A 117 3.84 11.53 -7.76
N ASN A 118 3.23 11.94 -8.87
CA ASN A 118 3.74 13.05 -9.69
C ASN A 118 3.47 14.44 -9.05
N GLY A 119 2.74 14.49 -7.97
CA GLY A 119 2.52 15.70 -7.18
C GLY A 119 1.50 16.69 -7.73
N ILE A 120 1.01 16.55 -8.96
CA ILE A 120 0.11 17.54 -9.59
C ILE A 120 -1.22 17.65 -8.83
N LEU A 121 -1.71 16.56 -8.28
CA LEU A 121 -2.95 16.51 -7.51
C LEU A 121 -2.74 16.75 -6.01
N LEU A 122 -1.54 17.11 -5.57
CA LEU A 122 -1.22 17.55 -4.22
C LEU A 122 -1.68 19.00 -3.98
N ASP A 123 -2.96 19.26 -4.23
CA ASP A 123 -3.57 20.50 -3.79
C ASP A 123 -3.85 20.50 -2.27
N HIS A 124 -4.25 21.66 -1.73
CA HIS A 124 -4.55 21.81 -0.30
C HIS A 124 -5.60 20.79 0.18
N ARG A 125 -6.55 20.37 -0.68
CA ARG A 125 -7.62 19.43 -0.33
C ARG A 125 -7.14 17.98 -0.32
N GLY A 126 -6.30 17.60 -1.27
CA GLY A 126 -5.73 16.25 -1.35
C GLY A 126 -4.81 15.97 -0.17
N MET A 127 -3.93 16.93 0.16
CA MET A 127 -3.04 16.86 1.33
C MET A 127 -3.83 16.83 2.64
N GLN A 128 -4.78 17.73 2.82
CA GLN A 128 -5.62 17.80 4.01
C GLN A 128 -6.37 16.49 4.24
N SER A 129 -6.91 15.93 3.19
CA SER A 129 -7.68 14.69 3.18
C SER A 129 -6.86 13.46 3.61
N ILE A 130 -5.59 13.36 3.19
CA ILE A 130 -4.68 12.28 3.60
C ILE A 130 -4.18 12.53 5.02
N THR A 131 -3.87 13.77 5.35
CA THR A 131 -3.39 14.17 6.69
C THR A 131 -4.47 13.95 7.75
N GLU A 132 -5.73 14.21 7.44
CA GLU A 132 -6.86 13.93 8.33
C GLU A 132 -7.00 12.43 8.61
N ALA A 133 -6.82 11.58 7.60
CA ALA A 133 -6.84 10.12 7.79
C ALA A 133 -5.70 9.63 8.69
N LEU A 134 -4.55 10.31 8.69
CA LEU A 134 -3.40 9.97 9.54
C LEU A 134 -3.45 10.57 10.94
N ASN A 135 -4.17 11.67 11.13
CA ASN A 135 -4.31 12.36 12.40
C ASN A 135 -5.53 11.91 13.22
N SER A 136 -6.28 10.92 12.75
CA SER A 136 -7.32 10.30 13.57
C SER A 136 -6.66 9.73 14.84
N ASP A 137 -7.10 10.18 15.99
CA ASP A 137 -6.45 10.20 17.32
C ASP A 137 -6.14 8.82 17.96
N SER A 138 -6.19 7.74 17.19
CA SER A 138 -6.01 6.37 17.66
C SER A 138 -4.73 5.68 17.19
N SER A 139 -3.94 6.26 16.29
CA SER A 139 -2.91 5.53 15.60
C SER A 139 -1.53 5.64 16.24
N ARG A 140 -1.30 4.89 17.29
CA ARG A 140 0.07 4.55 17.73
C ARG A 140 0.79 3.59 16.77
N ARG A 141 0.10 3.03 15.78
CA ARG A 141 0.63 2.02 14.87
C ARG A 141 1.12 2.57 13.55
N ILE A 142 0.52 3.64 13.03
CA ILE A 142 1.01 4.30 11.81
C ILE A 142 2.03 5.36 12.24
N GLN A 143 3.29 5.10 11.90
CA GLN A 143 4.40 5.96 12.33
C GLN A 143 4.61 7.15 11.40
N ARG A 144 4.32 7.03 10.10
CA ARG A 144 4.67 8.05 9.11
C ARG A 144 3.97 7.87 7.76
N LEU A 145 3.65 8.97 7.10
CA LEU A 145 3.43 9.04 5.65
C LEU A 145 4.64 9.69 4.97
N ILE A 146 5.16 9.04 3.94
CA ILE A 146 6.25 9.55 3.11
C ILE A 146 5.69 9.73 1.70
N ILE A 147 5.75 10.95 1.17
CA ILE A 147 5.41 11.24 -0.23
C ILE A 147 6.71 11.36 -1.00
N LYS A 148 6.84 10.60 -2.09
CA LYS A 148 7.97 10.61 -3.00
C LYS A 148 7.50 11.11 -4.36
N SER A 149 8.21 12.03 -4.95
CA SER A 149 7.98 12.55 -6.28
C SER A 149 9.10 12.13 -7.25
#